data_4c71b1cd4d630ac13efc264d9c2275e3
#
_entry.id   4c71b1cd4d630ac13efc264d9c2275e3
#
_cell.length_a   1.000
_cell.length_b   1.000
_cell.length_c   1.000
_cell.angle_alpha   90.00
_cell.angle_beta   90.00
_cell.angle_gamma   90.00
#
_symmetry.space_group_name_H-M   'P 1'
#
loop_
_entity.id
_entity.type
_entity.pdbx_description
1 polymer ?
#
loop_
_entity_poly.entity_id
_entity_poly.type
_entity_poly.pdbx_seq_one_letter_code
_entity_poly.pdbx_strand_id
1 'polypeptide(L)'
;ESDLSIWARRLGFRPNTALMDNLLSGKVMDWQDKAFRLGFNQDYNASISGAGEKIDYYMSLGYLRNEGAFVDDTYRAIRGNFKLNAKVTDWFEIGANINFQDRSDGEIGMNKGGFMENSPYAVFKDDEGNYVQDPLMFQYDRNNLTNWYYEKQFLELQKGYTTFNTIFNAKLKLPFGITYTFNAAPRLQYFHDRYFMSAERPNSKPTDRGVNREQAKRFDWSLNNTITWDHTFADKHHVILTLAQEAEERQYWSDRIEARNILPSDVLGFHNTQNGDKSASSFRSDDSHQTADGLMGRVFYSYDDRYLADFSLRASASSQFGSDNYFPSGGLAWTFSNEKFFQPYTHIMSTGKLRVSFGKNGNRSLANPYEALANLYPGGGKMQGYITSSGDLYLMRYLMAQRMENPGLQWEKTQSWNFALDFGFLNDRITGTLEYYRMSTKDMIMGQRLPNFTGFESITTNLGQVDNNGLEIALNTLNIDNKNFQWST
;
A
#
# COMPACT_ATOMS: atom_id res chain seq x y z
N GLU A 1 -13.44 -51.04 28.89
CA GLU A 1 -13.09 -49.85 28.08
C GLU A 1 -14.36 -49.32 27.42
N SER A 2 -14.61 -48.02 27.50
CA SER A 2 -15.73 -47.41 26.80
C SER A 2 -15.51 -47.42 25.31
N ASP A 3 -16.59 -47.51 24.50
CA ASP A 3 -16.49 -47.41 23.04
C ASP A 3 -15.79 -46.14 22.59
N LEU A 4 -15.94 -45.05 23.35
CA LEU A 4 -15.28 -43.78 23.12
C LEU A 4 -13.76 -43.88 23.30
N SER A 5 -13.25 -44.66 24.27
CA SER A 5 -11.82 -44.85 24.48
C SER A 5 -11.16 -45.68 23.36
N ILE A 6 -11.89 -46.67 22.85
CA ILE A 6 -11.46 -47.49 21.70
C ILE A 6 -11.41 -46.63 20.44
N TRP A 7 -12.44 -45.79 20.23
CA TRP A 7 -12.52 -44.88 19.10
C TRP A 7 -11.40 -43.83 19.15
N ALA A 8 -11.13 -43.23 20.28
CA ALA A 8 -10.08 -42.28 20.51
C ALA A 8 -8.69 -42.86 20.20
N ARG A 9 -8.42 -44.11 20.65
CA ARG A 9 -7.15 -44.80 20.31
C ARG A 9 -7.00 -45.02 18.81
N ARG A 10 -8.07 -45.34 18.10
CA ARG A 10 -8.06 -45.48 16.62
C ARG A 10 -7.76 -44.19 15.91
N LEU A 11 -8.09 -43.05 16.50
CA LEU A 11 -7.72 -41.70 16.03
C LEU A 11 -6.34 -41.23 16.49
N GLY A 12 -5.55 -42.08 17.15
CA GLY A 12 -4.19 -41.76 17.60
C GLY A 12 -4.09 -41.06 18.96
N PHE A 13 -5.21 -40.96 19.72
CA PHE A 13 -5.13 -40.43 21.08
C PHE A 13 -4.42 -41.42 22.01
N ARG A 14 -3.45 -40.95 22.78
CA ARG A 14 -2.74 -41.77 23.76
C ARG A 14 -3.56 -41.89 25.04
N PRO A 15 -3.68 -43.12 25.63
CA PRO A 15 -4.29 -43.29 26.93
C PRO A 15 -3.49 -42.56 28.02
N ASN A 16 -4.19 -42.12 29.06
CA ASN A 16 -3.63 -41.41 30.22
C ASN A 16 -2.94 -40.06 29.88
N THR A 17 -3.51 -39.31 28.96
CA THR A 17 -3.11 -37.94 28.67
C THR A 17 -4.25 -36.99 29.00
N ALA A 18 -3.93 -35.73 29.35
CA ALA A 18 -4.93 -34.69 29.59
C ALA A 18 -5.86 -34.48 28.38
N LEU A 19 -5.37 -34.71 27.18
CA LEU A 19 -6.18 -34.71 25.95
C LEU A 19 -7.28 -35.78 25.96
N MET A 20 -6.93 -37.02 26.39
CA MET A 20 -7.86 -38.10 26.50
C MET A 20 -8.89 -37.84 27.62
N ASP A 21 -8.44 -37.32 28.75
CA ASP A 21 -9.31 -36.96 29.87
C ASP A 21 -10.30 -35.87 29.47
N ASN A 22 -9.87 -34.86 28.72
CA ASN A 22 -10.72 -33.82 28.16
C ASN A 22 -11.75 -34.40 27.17
N LEU A 23 -11.35 -35.33 26.29
CA LEU A 23 -12.25 -36.02 25.36
C LEU A 23 -13.30 -36.84 26.11
N LEU A 24 -12.86 -37.62 27.11
CA LEU A 24 -13.78 -38.51 27.87
C LEU A 24 -14.73 -37.73 28.79
N SER A 25 -14.27 -36.61 29.33
CA SER A 25 -15.08 -35.72 30.17
C SER A 25 -15.93 -34.71 29.38
N GLY A 26 -15.73 -34.61 28.06
CA GLY A 26 -16.37 -33.63 27.21
C GLY A 26 -15.91 -32.20 27.44
N LYS A 27 -14.73 -32.00 28.07
CA LYS A 27 -14.12 -30.68 28.27
C LYS A 27 -13.54 -30.19 26.98
N VAL A 28 -14.04 -29.09 26.46
CA VAL A 28 -13.62 -28.48 25.19
C VAL A 28 -13.03 -27.10 25.42
N MET A 29 -12.05 -26.74 24.57
CA MET A 29 -11.43 -25.42 24.49
C MET A 29 -11.79 -24.78 23.15
N ASP A 30 -12.26 -23.56 23.18
CA ASP A 30 -12.40 -22.73 21.98
C ASP A 30 -11.09 -21.94 21.75
N TRP A 31 -10.29 -22.40 20.80
CA TRP A 31 -9.03 -21.77 20.42
C TRP A 31 -9.25 -20.46 19.68
N GLN A 32 -10.39 -20.31 19.00
CA GLN A 32 -10.73 -19.05 18.34
C GLN A 32 -11.02 -17.96 19.37
N ASP A 33 -11.76 -18.27 20.42
CA ASP A 33 -11.99 -17.33 21.54
C ASP A 33 -10.68 -16.84 22.19
N LYS A 34 -9.62 -17.67 22.17
CA LYS A 34 -8.29 -17.28 22.67
C LYS A 34 -7.44 -16.51 21.63
N ALA A 35 -7.73 -16.68 20.35
CA ALA A 35 -7.04 -15.97 19.28
C ALA A 35 -7.60 -14.56 19.07
N PHE A 36 -8.90 -14.39 19.28
CA PHE A 36 -9.59 -13.14 19.05
C PHE A 36 -9.84 -12.34 20.33
N ARG A 37 -9.88 -11.04 20.18
CA ARG A 37 -10.28 -10.10 21.23
C ARG A 37 -11.13 -8.97 20.64
N LEU A 38 -11.85 -8.28 21.51
CA LEU A 38 -12.40 -6.98 21.14
C LEU A 38 -11.24 -5.99 21.03
N GLY A 39 -10.98 -5.50 19.82
CA GLY A 39 -9.98 -4.47 19.58
C GLY A 39 -10.49 -3.11 20.05
N PHE A 40 -9.64 -2.33 20.71
CA PHE A 40 -9.95 -0.98 21.17
C PHE A 40 -9.07 0.05 20.46
N ASN A 41 -9.71 0.93 19.69
CA ASN A 41 -9.03 1.99 18.97
C ASN A 41 -9.15 3.31 19.71
N GLN A 42 -8.01 3.94 19.96
CA GLN A 42 -7.88 5.23 20.61
C GLN A 42 -7.22 6.21 19.65
N ASP A 43 -7.87 7.32 19.37
CA ASP A 43 -7.32 8.40 18.55
C ASP A 43 -7.55 9.73 19.27
N TYR A 44 -6.46 10.30 19.76
CA TYR A 44 -6.45 11.58 20.44
C TYR A 44 -5.75 12.61 19.54
N ASN A 45 -6.39 13.72 19.30
CA ASN A 45 -5.83 14.79 18.49
C ASN A 45 -6.12 16.14 19.12
N ALA A 46 -5.08 16.92 19.31
CA ALA A 46 -5.16 18.32 19.73
C ALA A 46 -4.67 19.20 18.59
N SER A 47 -5.40 20.26 18.28
CA SER A 47 -5.03 21.17 17.20
C SER A 47 -5.24 22.62 17.57
N ILE A 48 -4.43 23.47 16.96
CA ILE A 48 -4.55 24.92 17.02
C ILE A 48 -4.46 25.47 15.60
N SER A 49 -5.29 26.41 15.27
CA SER A 49 -5.25 27.11 13.99
C SER A 49 -5.51 28.60 14.19
N GLY A 50 -4.97 29.39 13.29
CA GLY A 50 -5.19 30.83 13.27
C GLY A 50 -5.07 31.35 11.85
N ALA A 51 -5.81 32.41 11.56
CA ALA A 51 -5.78 33.07 10.26
C ALA A 51 -5.73 34.58 10.46
N GLY A 52 -4.86 35.24 9.71
CA GLY A 52 -4.76 36.67 9.56
C GLY A 52 -4.85 37.07 8.10
N GLU A 53 -4.69 38.35 7.80
CA GLU A 53 -4.79 38.84 6.41
C GLU A 53 -3.73 38.27 5.47
N LYS A 54 -2.56 37.91 5.99
CA LYS A 54 -1.41 37.45 5.18
C LYS A 54 -0.92 36.06 5.52
N ILE A 55 -1.28 35.52 6.68
CA ILE A 55 -0.76 34.25 7.17
C ILE A 55 -1.88 33.45 7.80
N ASP A 56 -2.02 32.22 7.40
CA ASP A 56 -2.80 31.21 8.12
C ASP A 56 -1.91 30.01 8.49
N TYR A 57 -2.20 29.45 9.64
CA TYR A 57 -1.49 28.29 10.14
C TYR A 57 -2.42 27.29 10.79
N TYR A 58 -2.00 26.04 10.74
CA TYR A 58 -2.61 24.93 11.45
C TYR A 58 -1.51 24.03 12.03
N MET A 59 -1.65 23.67 13.29
CA MET A 59 -0.78 22.70 13.95
C MET A 59 -1.63 21.66 14.65
N SER A 60 -1.23 20.41 14.59
CA SER A 60 -1.84 19.35 15.39
C SER A 60 -0.83 18.34 15.88
N LEU A 61 -1.14 17.77 17.04
CA LEU A 61 -0.43 16.65 17.63
C LEU A 61 -1.44 15.56 17.95
N GLY A 62 -1.18 14.36 17.49
CA GLY A 62 -2.06 13.22 17.66
C GLY A 62 -1.33 12.00 18.22
N TYR A 63 -2.05 11.21 18.99
CA TYR A 63 -1.65 9.89 19.44
C TYR A 63 -2.71 8.88 19.01
N LEU A 64 -2.27 7.83 18.34
CA LEU A 64 -3.11 6.74 17.88
C LEU A 64 -2.61 5.43 18.48
N ARG A 65 -3.55 4.66 19.06
CA ARG A 65 -3.33 3.26 19.43
C ARG A 65 -4.44 2.45 18.80
N ASN A 66 -4.05 1.47 18.01
CA ASN A 66 -4.95 0.56 17.36
C ASN A 66 -4.68 -0.86 17.86
N GLU A 67 -5.67 -1.51 18.43
CA GLU A 67 -5.65 -2.91 18.82
C GLU A 67 -6.46 -3.71 17.80
N GLY A 68 -5.78 -4.62 17.10
CA GLY A 68 -6.43 -5.52 16.14
C GLY A 68 -7.31 -6.55 16.83
N ALA A 69 -8.14 -7.22 16.04
CA ALA A 69 -9.00 -8.30 16.53
C ALA A 69 -8.22 -9.53 17.02
N PHE A 70 -6.96 -9.70 16.57
CA PHE A 70 -6.09 -10.76 17.08
C PHE A 70 -5.33 -10.30 18.32
N VAL A 71 -5.09 -11.23 19.24
CA VAL A 71 -4.27 -10.98 20.42
C VAL A 71 -2.86 -10.59 19.97
N ASP A 72 -2.27 -9.60 20.66
CA ASP A 72 -0.94 -9.04 20.41
C ASP A 72 -0.78 -8.29 19.05
N ASP A 73 -1.86 -8.16 18.26
CA ASP A 73 -1.85 -7.29 17.09
C ASP A 73 -2.18 -5.86 17.53
N THR A 74 -1.13 -5.06 17.74
CA THR A 74 -1.28 -3.65 18.16
C THR A 74 -0.34 -2.77 17.36
N TYR A 75 -0.77 -1.54 17.10
CA TYR A 75 0.17 -0.53 16.66
C TYR A 75 -0.09 0.81 17.34
N ARG A 76 0.95 1.62 17.47
CA ARG A 76 0.92 2.95 18.08
C ARG A 76 1.59 3.95 17.17
N ALA A 77 1.06 5.16 17.12
CA ALA A 77 1.68 6.24 16.35
C ALA A 77 1.54 7.59 17.07
N ILE A 78 2.63 8.36 17.08
CA ILE A 78 2.62 9.79 17.36
C ILE A 78 2.61 10.50 16.02
N ARG A 79 1.70 11.45 15.83
CA ARG A 79 1.51 12.18 14.58
C ARG A 79 1.58 13.67 14.84
N GLY A 80 2.34 14.37 14.03
CA GLY A 80 2.40 15.83 14.03
C GLY A 80 2.04 16.35 12.63
N ASN A 81 1.25 17.41 12.57
CA ASN A 81 1.02 18.14 11.34
C ASN A 81 1.28 19.62 11.57
N PHE A 82 2.03 20.24 10.68
CA PHE A 82 2.22 21.67 10.63
C PHE A 82 1.95 22.18 9.22
N LYS A 83 0.99 23.09 9.10
CA LYS A 83 0.64 23.75 7.85
C LYS A 83 0.76 25.25 8.02
N LEU A 84 1.42 25.90 7.06
CA LEU A 84 1.57 27.34 6.98
C LEU A 84 1.27 27.75 5.54
N ASN A 85 0.44 28.78 5.37
CA ASN A 85 0.30 29.50 4.12
C ASN A 85 0.57 30.97 4.38
N ALA A 86 1.35 31.60 3.52
CA ALA A 86 1.70 33.02 3.63
C ALA A 86 1.54 33.74 2.29
N LYS A 87 0.77 34.80 2.31
CA LYS A 87 0.65 35.75 1.23
C LYS A 87 1.72 36.81 1.38
N VAL A 88 2.89 36.55 0.76
CA VAL A 88 4.07 37.41 0.89
C VAL A 88 3.80 38.77 0.24
N THR A 89 3.18 38.75 -0.93
CA THR A 89 2.67 39.92 -1.66
C THR A 89 1.35 39.56 -2.31
N ASP A 90 0.70 40.52 -3.00
CA ASP A 90 -0.54 40.23 -3.72
C ASP A 90 -0.38 39.26 -4.90
N TRP A 91 0.84 39.15 -5.40
CA TRP A 91 1.19 38.30 -6.55
C TRP A 91 2.02 37.05 -6.16
N PHE A 92 2.48 36.93 -4.91
CA PHE A 92 3.32 35.83 -4.44
C PHE A 92 2.83 35.22 -3.14
N GLU A 93 2.50 33.94 -3.20
CA GLU A 93 2.04 33.11 -2.07
C GLU A 93 2.99 31.91 -1.90
N ILE A 94 3.28 31.55 -0.67
CA ILE A 94 4.04 30.35 -0.32
C ILE A 94 3.29 29.52 0.72
N GLY A 95 3.52 28.22 0.69
CA GLY A 95 2.96 27.32 1.70
C GLY A 95 3.90 26.18 2.03
N ALA A 96 3.74 25.66 3.23
CA ALA A 96 4.41 24.46 3.68
C ALA A 96 3.39 23.58 4.44
N ASN A 97 3.42 22.28 4.18
CA ASN A 97 2.68 21.30 4.94
C ASN A 97 3.64 20.17 5.33
N ILE A 98 3.93 20.03 6.61
CA ILE A 98 4.87 19.06 7.16
C ILE A 98 4.08 18.07 8.00
N ASN A 99 4.10 16.80 7.61
CA ASN A 99 3.51 15.71 8.37
C ASN A 99 4.64 14.82 8.91
N PHE A 100 4.64 14.67 10.19
CA PHE A 100 5.51 13.76 10.92
C PHE A 100 4.70 12.60 11.48
N GLN A 101 5.25 11.41 11.41
CA GLN A 101 4.71 10.23 12.07
C GLN A 101 5.84 9.36 12.58
N ASP A 102 5.79 9.02 13.87
CA ASP A 102 6.58 7.96 14.46
C ASP A 102 5.65 6.83 14.87
N ARG A 103 5.82 5.65 14.25
CA ARG A 103 4.92 4.51 14.37
C ARG A 103 5.67 3.27 14.84
N SER A 104 5.17 2.66 15.89
CA SER A 104 5.55 1.31 16.30
C SER A 104 4.52 0.31 15.77
N ASP A 105 4.97 -0.69 15.02
CA ASP A 105 4.11 -1.74 14.45
C ASP A 105 3.86 -2.88 15.45
N GLY A 106 3.93 -2.57 16.74
CA GLY A 106 3.43 -3.41 17.79
C GLY A 106 4.21 -4.69 18.05
N GLU A 107 3.52 -5.63 18.63
CA GLU A 107 4.03 -6.88 19.12
C GLU A 107 4.06 -7.96 18.03
N ILE A 108 4.72 -9.07 18.31
CA ILE A 108 4.84 -10.22 17.40
C ILE A 108 3.45 -10.80 17.15
N GLY A 109 3.03 -10.81 15.90
CA GLY A 109 1.74 -11.39 15.51
C GLY A 109 1.69 -12.90 15.69
N MET A 110 0.59 -13.40 16.24
CA MET A 110 0.32 -14.82 16.39
C MET A 110 0.38 -15.55 15.04
N ASN A 111 0.98 -16.75 15.02
CA ASN A 111 0.75 -17.70 13.92
C ASN A 111 -0.69 -18.23 13.99
N LYS A 112 -1.58 -17.57 13.27
CA LYS A 112 -3.03 -17.79 13.33
C LYS A 112 -3.42 -19.21 12.94
N GLY A 113 -2.84 -19.73 11.86
CA GLY A 113 -3.14 -21.08 11.38
C GLY A 113 -2.83 -22.13 12.45
N GLY A 114 -1.57 -22.24 12.85
CA GLY A 114 -1.14 -23.24 13.82
C GLY A 114 -1.80 -23.14 15.19
N PHE A 115 -2.21 -21.92 15.61
CA PHE A 115 -2.90 -21.76 16.89
C PHE A 115 -4.37 -22.19 16.83
N MET A 116 -5.10 -21.81 15.77
CA MET A 116 -6.54 -22.11 15.64
C MET A 116 -6.83 -23.54 15.19
N GLU A 117 -5.84 -24.21 14.58
CA GLU A 117 -5.97 -25.62 14.16
C GLU A 117 -5.77 -26.62 15.29
N ASN A 118 -5.46 -26.18 16.51
CA ASN A 118 -5.39 -27.05 17.66
C ASN A 118 -6.72 -27.79 17.92
N SER A 119 -6.62 -29.02 18.39
CA SER A 119 -7.78 -29.80 18.75
C SER A 119 -8.61 -29.10 19.85
N PRO A 120 -9.94 -29.13 19.78
CA PRO A 120 -10.76 -28.58 20.86
C PRO A 120 -10.58 -29.28 22.21
N TYR A 121 -10.01 -30.47 22.23
CA TYR A 121 -9.65 -31.20 23.47
C TYR A 121 -8.21 -30.92 23.92
N ALA A 122 -7.45 -30.15 23.17
CA ALA A 122 -6.07 -29.79 23.51
C ALA A 122 -6.00 -28.94 24.78
N VAL A 123 -4.86 -29.01 25.46
CA VAL A 123 -4.63 -28.35 26.74
C VAL A 123 -4.04 -26.96 26.47
N PHE A 124 -4.63 -25.92 27.02
CA PHE A 124 -4.15 -24.54 26.91
C PHE A 124 -3.28 -24.13 28.11
N LYS A 125 -3.69 -24.55 29.31
CA LYS A 125 -3.01 -24.34 30.58
C LYS A 125 -3.00 -25.61 31.39
N ASP A 126 -1.91 -25.81 32.16
CA ASP A 126 -1.81 -26.86 33.15
C ASP A 126 -2.69 -26.58 34.38
N ASP A 127 -2.69 -27.50 35.34
CA ASP A 127 -3.48 -27.39 36.58
C ASP A 127 -2.96 -26.28 37.51
N GLU A 128 -1.71 -25.82 37.30
CA GLU A 128 -1.09 -24.72 38.03
C GLU A 128 -1.40 -23.35 37.37
N GLY A 129 -2.02 -23.35 36.19
CA GLY A 129 -2.41 -22.17 35.45
C GLY A 129 -1.35 -21.63 34.47
N ASN A 130 -0.25 -22.34 34.27
CA ASN A 130 0.79 -21.98 33.30
C ASN A 130 0.37 -22.40 31.89
N TYR A 131 0.78 -21.64 30.89
CA TYR A 131 0.58 -22.02 29.49
C TYR A 131 1.41 -23.25 29.14
N VAL A 132 0.79 -24.27 28.54
CA VAL A 132 1.51 -25.48 28.13
C VAL A 132 2.24 -25.26 26.82
N GLN A 133 3.41 -25.87 26.69
CA GLN A 133 4.23 -25.82 25.49
C GLN A 133 3.58 -26.56 24.32
N ASP A 134 3.10 -27.78 24.59
CA ASP A 134 2.51 -28.69 23.60
C ASP A 134 1.04 -28.92 23.94
N PRO A 135 0.10 -28.27 23.22
CA PRO A 135 -1.34 -28.40 23.48
C PRO A 135 -1.84 -29.83 23.35
N LEU A 136 -1.24 -30.62 22.50
CA LEU A 136 -1.65 -32.01 22.26
C LEU A 136 -1.00 -32.99 23.24
N MET A 137 -0.03 -32.54 24.02
CA MET A 137 0.68 -33.36 25.01
C MET A 137 1.36 -34.61 24.40
N PHE A 138 1.57 -34.66 23.11
CA PHE A 138 2.33 -35.74 22.41
C PHE A 138 2.96 -35.25 21.09
N GLN A 139 4.00 -35.94 20.66
CA GLN A 139 4.83 -35.55 19.52
C GLN A 139 4.18 -35.88 18.15
N TYR A 140 3.07 -35.28 17.83
CA TYR A 140 2.52 -35.38 16.49
C TYR A 140 2.64 -34.03 15.80
N ASP A 141 3.37 -34.00 14.71
CA ASP A 141 3.63 -32.83 13.84
C ASP A 141 3.77 -31.47 14.56
N ARG A 142 4.86 -31.31 15.29
CA ARG A 142 5.15 -30.14 16.13
C ARG A 142 5.31 -28.82 15.35
N ASN A 143 5.33 -28.86 14.02
CA ASN A 143 5.72 -27.70 13.24
C ASN A 143 4.60 -26.66 13.12
N ASN A 144 3.34 -27.03 13.36
CA ASN A 144 2.20 -26.15 13.10
C ASN A 144 1.25 -25.95 14.30
N LEU A 145 1.22 -26.84 15.28
CA LEU A 145 0.28 -26.83 16.40
C LEU A 145 0.96 -26.33 17.68
N THR A 146 0.89 -25.04 17.92
CA THR A 146 1.64 -24.38 18.99
C THR A 146 0.71 -23.60 19.91
N ASN A 147 1.16 -23.37 21.14
CA ASN A 147 0.52 -22.45 22.06
C ASN A 147 1.23 -21.10 22.00
N TRP A 148 0.64 -20.14 21.30
CA TRP A 148 1.19 -18.80 21.13
C TRP A 148 1.50 -18.12 22.47
N TYR A 149 0.65 -18.27 23.47
CA TYR A 149 0.83 -17.66 24.78
C TYR A 149 2.07 -18.20 25.51
N TYR A 150 2.45 -19.45 25.21
CA TYR A 150 3.72 -20.03 25.69
C TYR A 150 4.91 -19.57 24.83
N GLU A 151 4.77 -19.54 23.51
CA GLU A 151 5.87 -19.24 22.62
C GLU A 151 6.34 -17.79 22.65
N LYS A 152 5.42 -16.85 22.84
CA LYS A 152 5.74 -15.41 22.76
C LYS A 152 6.75 -14.95 23.83
N GLN A 153 6.88 -15.66 24.94
CA GLN A 153 7.84 -15.32 25.98
C GLN A 153 9.31 -15.48 25.54
N PHE A 154 9.58 -16.23 24.47
CA PHE A 154 10.89 -16.49 23.92
C PHE A 154 11.26 -15.58 22.75
N LEU A 155 10.45 -14.60 22.49
CA LEU A 155 10.56 -13.71 21.32
C LEU A 155 10.51 -12.26 21.77
N GLU A 156 11.37 -11.44 21.18
CA GLU A 156 11.29 -9.99 21.31
C GLU A 156 11.22 -9.35 19.93
N LEU A 157 10.33 -8.40 19.75
CA LEU A 157 10.20 -7.64 18.52
C LEU A 157 10.10 -6.15 18.82
N GLN A 158 10.89 -5.37 18.08
CA GLN A 158 10.78 -3.94 17.99
C GLN A 158 10.79 -3.54 16.51
N LYS A 159 9.65 -3.09 16.00
CA LYS A 159 9.47 -2.72 14.61
C LYS A 159 8.76 -1.39 14.50
N GLY A 160 9.19 -0.55 13.58
CA GLY A 160 8.52 0.74 13.40
C GLY A 160 9.01 1.55 12.21
N TYR A 161 8.33 2.67 12.02
CA TYR A 161 8.59 3.64 10.96
C TYR A 161 8.59 5.05 11.53
N THR A 162 9.60 5.83 11.17
CA THR A 162 9.58 7.28 11.33
C THR A 162 9.47 7.91 9.96
N THR A 163 8.45 8.72 9.73
CA THR A 163 8.13 9.28 8.41
C THR A 163 7.97 10.78 8.49
N PHE A 164 8.61 11.50 7.56
CA PHE A 164 8.40 12.91 7.26
C PHE A 164 7.86 13.03 5.84
N ASN A 165 6.65 13.54 5.70
CA ASN A 165 6.08 13.95 4.42
C ASN A 165 5.95 15.45 4.40
N THR A 166 6.60 16.10 3.47
CA THR A 166 6.59 17.55 3.37
C THR A 166 6.07 17.97 2.01
N ILE A 167 5.29 19.01 1.94
CA ILE A 167 4.86 19.66 0.71
C ILE A 167 5.17 21.14 0.84
N PHE A 168 6.03 21.64 -0.03
CA PHE A 168 6.24 23.07 -0.23
C PHE A 168 5.53 23.49 -1.49
N ASN A 169 4.82 24.60 -1.44
CA ASN A 169 4.19 25.18 -2.59
C ASN A 169 4.52 26.67 -2.71
N ALA A 170 4.65 27.14 -3.94
CA ALA A 170 4.77 28.54 -4.26
C ALA A 170 3.82 28.86 -5.43
N LYS A 171 3.12 29.99 -5.34
CA LYS A 171 2.20 30.45 -6.35
C LYS A 171 2.51 31.89 -6.72
N LEU A 172 2.71 32.11 -8.02
CA LEU A 172 2.98 33.42 -8.60
C LEU A 172 1.80 33.80 -9.51
N LYS A 173 1.15 34.91 -9.20
CA LYS A 173 0.12 35.54 -10.06
C LYS A 173 0.82 36.55 -10.95
N LEU A 174 0.94 36.23 -12.22
CA LEU A 174 1.58 37.05 -13.22
C LEU A 174 0.55 37.92 -13.97
N PRO A 175 0.98 38.96 -14.69
CA PRO A 175 0.08 39.74 -15.54
C PRO A 175 -0.67 38.88 -16.56
N PHE A 176 -1.77 39.38 -17.10
CA PHE A 176 -2.56 38.77 -18.18
C PHE A 176 -3.27 37.47 -17.80
N GLY A 177 -3.55 37.21 -16.51
CA GLY A 177 -4.26 36.01 -16.07
C GLY A 177 -3.37 34.76 -16.00
N ILE A 178 -2.06 34.90 -16.02
CA ILE A 178 -1.12 33.78 -15.91
C ILE A 178 -0.85 33.49 -14.43
N THR A 179 -0.94 32.22 -14.07
CA THR A 179 -0.55 31.74 -12.74
C THR A 179 0.52 30.66 -12.90
N TYR A 180 1.63 30.81 -12.20
CA TYR A 180 2.63 29.75 -12.06
C TYR A 180 2.53 29.14 -10.65
N THR A 181 2.47 27.84 -10.60
CA THR A 181 2.47 27.07 -9.34
C THR A 181 3.60 26.06 -9.33
N PHE A 182 4.40 26.12 -8.28
CA PHE A 182 5.46 25.16 -7.99
C PHE A 182 5.09 24.35 -6.77
N ASN A 183 5.24 23.02 -6.84
CA ASN A 183 5.11 22.12 -5.71
C ASN A 183 6.35 21.24 -5.63
N ALA A 184 6.86 21.06 -4.41
CA ALA A 184 7.93 20.13 -4.09
C ALA A 184 7.49 19.26 -2.90
N ALA A 185 7.52 17.95 -3.06
CA ALA A 185 7.06 17.01 -2.05
C ALA A 185 8.14 15.97 -1.70
N PRO A 186 9.17 16.35 -0.90
CA PRO A 186 10.11 15.39 -0.35
C PRO A 186 9.46 14.55 0.76
N ARG A 187 9.72 13.26 0.71
CA ARG A 187 9.33 12.28 1.72
C ARG A 187 10.55 11.51 2.20
N LEU A 188 10.72 11.43 3.50
CA LEU A 188 11.76 10.66 4.13
C LEU A 188 11.12 9.66 5.08
N GLN A 189 11.49 8.39 4.95
CA GLN A 189 11.02 7.34 5.84
C GLN A 189 12.21 6.50 6.29
N TYR A 190 12.29 6.29 7.60
CA TYR A 190 13.19 5.35 8.24
C TYR A 190 12.38 4.17 8.76
N PHE A 191 12.86 2.97 8.51
CA PHE A 191 12.32 1.73 9.02
C PHE A 191 13.36 1.03 9.88
N HIS A 192 12.91 0.39 10.96
CA HIS A 192 13.71 -0.52 11.74
C HIS A 192 12.90 -1.75 12.12
N ASP A 193 13.55 -2.89 12.08
CA ASP A 193 13.04 -4.17 12.57
C ASP A 193 14.15 -4.85 13.38
N ARG A 194 13.87 -5.17 14.64
CA ARG A 194 14.76 -5.86 15.57
C ARG A 194 13.98 -7.03 16.14
N TYR A 195 14.46 -8.20 15.88
CA TYR A 195 13.83 -9.44 16.29
C TYR A 195 14.86 -10.33 16.99
N PHE A 196 14.53 -10.81 18.18
CA PHE A 196 15.29 -11.79 18.91
C PHE A 196 14.47 -13.07 19.10
N MET A 197 15.12 -14.22 18.95
CA MET A 197 14.56 -15.53 19.19
C MET A 197 15.47 -16.31 20.13
N SER A 198 14.94 -16.74 21.28
CA SER A 198 15.61 -17.60 22.24
C SER A 198 15.74 -19.03 21.71
N ALA A 199 16.81 -19.70 22.11
CA ALA A 199 16.96 -21.14 21.88
C ALA A 199 16.11 -21.99 22.83
N GLU A 200 15.52 -21.40 23.86
CA GLU A 200 14.59 -22.08 24.78
C GLU A 200 13.15 -22.19 24.18
N ARG A 201 12.92 -21.53 23.05
CA ARG A 201 11.68 -21.69 22.31
C ARG A 201 11.45 -23.16 21.94
N PRO A 202 10.19 -23.66 22.04
CA PRO A 202 9.85 -25.02 21.64
C PRO A 202 10.34 -25.39 20.24
N ASN A 203 10.84 -26.61 20.11
CA ASN A 203 11.39 -27.16 18.86
C ASN A 203 12.64 -26.43 18.31
N SER A 204 13.23 -25.52 19.08
CA SER A 204 14.48 -24.86 18.72
C SER A 204 15.70 -25.69 19.18
N LYS A 205 16.79 -25.52 18.45
CA LYS A 205 18.10 -26.03 18.82
C LYS A 205 18.90 -24.91 19.47
N PRO A 206 19.94 -25.20 20.27
CA PRO A 206 20.82 -24.17 20.82
C PRO A 206 21.40 -23.22 19.75
N THR A 207 21.63 -23.75 18.56
CA THR A 207 22.10 -22.96 17.38
C THR A 207 21.08 -22.03 16.77
N ASP A 208 19.81 -22.18 17.12
CA ASP A 208 18.73 -21.35 16.56
C ASP A 208 18.57 -20.00 17.28
N ARG A 209 19.21 -19.84 18.48
CA ARG A 209 19.25 -18.55 19.15
C ARG A 209 19.78 -17.50 18.20
N GLY A 210 18.96 -16.50 17.90
CA GLY A 210 19.27 -15.60 16.83
C GLY A 210 18.70 -14.20 16.98
N VAL A 211 19.36 -13.29 16.28
CA VAL A 211 18.96 -11.89 16.17
C VAL A 211 18.83 -11.53 14.70
N ASN A 212 17.72 -10.91 14.35
CA ASN A 212 17.57 -10.22 13.08
C ASN A 212 17.52 -8.72 13.35
N ARG A 213 18.28 -7.95 12.58
CA ARG A 213 18.22 -6.48 12.60
C ARG A 213 18.18 -5.98 11.17
N GLU A 214 17.16 -5.22 10.87
CA GLU A 214 16.99 -4.57 9.58
C GLU A 214 16.83 -3.07 9.80
N GLN A 215 17.53 -2.29 8.98
CA GLN A 215 17.35 -0.86 8.87
C GLN A 215 17.13 -0.53 7.40
N ALA A 216 16.12 0.29 7.13
CA ALA A 216 15.87 0.75 5.78
C ALA A 216 15.62 2.26 5.78
N LYS A 217 16.01 2.88 4.69
CA LYS A 217 15.71 4.27 4.39
C LYS A 217 15.04 4.35 3.02
N ARG A 218 13.99 5.12 2.96
CA ARG A 218 13.34 5.50 1.73
C ARG A 218 13.34 7.01 1.61
N PHE A 219 13.82 7.51 0.49
CA PHE A 219 13.76 8.91 0.13
C PHE A 219 13.09 9.05 -1.21
N ASP A 220 11.92 9.65 -1.20
CA ASP A 220 11.14 9.94 -2.40
C ASP A 220 11.01 11.45 -2.53
N TRP A 221 11.06 11.97 -3.72
CA TRP A 221 10.66 13.36 -3.97
C TRP A 221 9.88 13.47 -5.28
N SER A 222 8.99 14.44 -5.31
CA SER A 222 8.32 14.85 -6.54
C SER A 222 8.32 16.36 -6.66
N LEU A 223 8.53 16.85 -7.88
CA LEU A 223 8.43 18.25 -8.26
C LEU A 223 7.34 18.39 -9.30
N ASN A 224 6.58 19.47 -9.20
CA ASN A 224 5.52 19.79 -10.15
C ASN A 224 5.57 21.29 -10.44
N ASN A 225 5.70 21.64 -11.70
CA ASN A 225 5.66 22.99 -12.23
C ASN A 225 4.43 23.12 -13.11
N THR A 226 3.55 24.07 -12.82
CA THR A 226 2.31 24.27 -13.58
C THR A 226 2.16 25.74 -13.95
N ILE A 227 1.99 26.00 -15.22
CA ILE A 227 1.61 27.32 -15.74
C ILE A 227 0.17 27.21 -16.24
N THR A 228 -0.68 28.07 -15.72
CA THR A 228 -2.09 28.17 -16.14
C THR A 228 -2.37 29.58 -16.62
N TRP A 229 -2.93 29.70 -17.81
CA TRP A 229 -3.51 30.93 -18.33
C TRP A 229 -5.01 30.78 -18.37
N ASP A 230 -5.72 31.69 -17.73
CA ASP A 230 -7.17 31.69 -17.58
C ASP A 230 -7.70 33.06 -18.06
N HIS A 231 -8.55 33.05 -19.09
CA HIS A 231 -9.05 34.28 -19.65
C HIS A 231 -10.45 34.11 -20.28
N THR A 232 -11.28 35.10 -20.06
CA THR A 232 -12.62 35.18 -20.68
C THR A 232 -12.65 36.32 -21.68
N PHE A 233 -13.01 36.01 -22.94
CA PHE A 233 -13.17 36.99 -24.04
C PHE A 233 -14.66 37.24 -24.27
N ALA A 234 -14.99 38.53 -24.51
CA ALA A 234 -16.36 38.95 -24.85
C ALA A 234 -17.42 38.35 -23.91
N ASP A 235 -17.10 38.13 -22.65
CA ASP A 235 -17.96 37.57 -21.58
C ASP A 235 -18.59 36.20 -21.90
N LYS A 236 -18.15 35.54 -22.96
CA LYS A 236 -18.72 34.28 -23.44
C LYS A 236 -17.72 33.19 -23.77
N HIS A 237 -16.50 33.57 -24.11
CA HIS A 237 -15.48 32.62 -24.51
C HIS A 237 -14.48 32.44 -23.39
N HIS A 238 -14.65 31.45 -22.60
CA HIS A 238 -13.74 31.12 -21.48
C HIS A 238 -12.70 30.09 -21.93
N VAL A 239 -11.42 30.42 -21.83
CA VAL A 239 -10.29 29.58 -22.23
C VAL A 239 -9.37 29.40 -21.05
N ILE A 240 -9.00 28.14 -20.78
CA ILE A 240 -7.93 27.80 -19.82
C ILE A 240 -6.87 26.98 -20.56
N LEU A 241 -5.65 27.46 -20.56
CA LEU A 241 -4.47 26.73 -21.04
C LEU A 241 -3.63 26.31 -19.83
N THR A 242 -3.25 25.05 -19.77
CA THR A 242 -2.38 24.53 -18.71
C THR A 242 -1.20 23.79 -19.33
N LEU A 243 0.01 24.14 -18.87
CA LEU A 243 1.23 23.38 -19.12
C LEU A 243 1.75 22.91 -17.76
N ALA A 244 2.01 21.61 -17.62
CA ALA A 244 2.56 21.05 -16.40
C ALA A 244 3.78 20.16 -16.72
N GLN A 245 4.81 20.29 -15.90
CA GLN A 245 6.00 19.45 -15.90
C GLN A 245 6.11 18.80 -14.53
N GLU A 246 6.31 17.48 -14.52
CA GLU A 246 6.48 16.68 -13.31
C GLU A 246 7.80 15.92 -13.38
N ALA A 247 8.48 15.80 -12.25
CA ALA A 247 9.64 14.93 -12.08
C ALA A 247 9.55 14.25 -10.72
N GLU A 248 9.92 13.00 -10.67
CA GLU A 248 9.95 12.24 -9.41
C GLU A 248 11.13 11.28 -9.37
N GLU A 249 11.56 11.01 -8.15
CA GLU A 249 12.58 10.03 -7.85
C GLU A 249 12.20 9.28 -6.59
N ARG A 250 12.47 7.97 -6.58
CA ARG A 250 12.29 7.09 -5.44
C ARG A 250 13.54 6.30 -5.22
N GLN A 251 14.08 6.40 -4.02
CA GLN A 251 15.26 5.68 -3.57
C GLN A 251 14.92 4.87 -2.33
N TYR A 252 15.31 3.62 -2.34
CA TYR A 252 15.19 2.74 -1.20
C TYR A 252 16.48 1.95 -1.03
N TRP A 253 16.94 1.81 0.20
CA TRP A 253 18.00 0.90 0.56
C TRP A 253 17.78 0.33 1.97
N SER A 254 18.16 -0.91 2.13
CA SER A 254 18.07 -1.61 3.39
C SER A 254 19.29 -2.49 3.63
N ASP A 255 19.66 -2.59 4.90
CA ASP A 255 20.66 -3.50 5.40
C ASP A 255 20.04 -4.40 6.46
N ARG A 256 20.25 -5.72 6.32
CA ARG A 256 19.79 -6.73 7.25
C ARG A 256 20.92 -7.61 7.70
N ILE A 257 20.97 -7.82 9.00
CA ILE A 257 21.89 -8.74 9.67
C ILE A 257 21.05 -9.84 10.32
N GLU A 258 21.36 -11.09 10.01
CA GLU A 258 20.83 -12.26 10.69
C GLU A 258 21.99 -12.98 11.38
N ALA A 259 22.10 -12.79 12.68
CA ALA A 259 23.06 -13.51 13.49
C ALA A 259 22.42 -14.76 14.10
N ARG A 260 23.08 -15.90 13.99
CA ARG A 260 22.62 -17.19 14.51
C ARG A 260 23.66 -17.77 15.44
N ASN A 261 23.24 -18.70 16.30
CA ASN A 261 24.10 -19.34 17.30
C ASN A 261 24.88 -18.30 18.11
N ILE A 262 24.16 -17.26 18.56
CA ILE A 262 24.72 -16.23 19.42
C ILE A 262 24.98 -16.80 20.83
N LEU A 263 25.72 -16.09 21.66
CA LEU A 263 26.05 -16.50 23.02
C LEU A 263 24.85 -17.11 23.77
N PRO A 264 25.05 -18.16 24.60
CA PRO A 264 23.97 -18.89 25.28
C PRO A 264 23.37 -18.08 26.43
N SER A 265 22.86 -16.88 26.13
CA SER A 265 22.22 -16.00 27.08
C SER A 265 21.18 -15.16 26.38
N ASP A 266 19.98 -15.11 26.96
CA ASP A 266 18.86 -14.28 26.46
C ASP A 266 18.92 -12.84 27.00
N VAL A 267 19.77 -12.56 27.98
CA VAL A 267 19.87 -11.25 28.65
C VAL A 267 20.18 -10.10 27.67
N LEU A 268 20.93 -10.38 26.61
CA LEU A 268 21.28 -9.36 25.61
C LEU A 268 20.21 -9.14 24.54
N GLY A 269 19.24 -10.07 24.40
CA GLY A 269 18.18 -10.00 23.41
C GLY A 269 18.71 -9.67 22.01
N PHE A 270 18.08 -8.72 21.33
CA PHE A 270 18.50 -8.26 20.00
C PHE A 270 19.68 -7.25 20.00
N HIS A 271 20.28 -6.96 21.14
CA HIS A 271 21.37 -5.97 21.24
C HIS A 271 22.73 -6.51 20.81
N ASN A 272 22.90 -7.85 20.76
CA ASN A 272 24.16 -8.47 20.44
C ASN A 272 24.11 -9.27 19.12
N THR A 273 24.86 -8.82 18.12
CA THR A 273 25.05 -9.55 16.85
C THR A 273 26.48 -10.02 16.64
N GLN A 274 27.43 -9.53 17.46
CA GLN A 274 28.86 -9.68 17.22
C GLN A 274 29.36 -11.11 17.50
N ASN A 275 28.70 -11.80 18.43
CA ASN A 275 29.10 -13.13 18.93
C ASN A 275 28.34 -14.25 18.21
N GLY A 276 27.67 -13.96 17.09
CA GLY A 276 27.03 -14.97 16.24
C GLY A 276 28.08 -15.82 15.51
N ASP A 277 27.68 -17.04 15.21
CA ASP A 277 28.47 -17.92 14.35
C ASP A 277 28.50 -17.34 12.92
N LYS A 278 29.69 -17.01 12.44
CA LYS A 278 29.90 -16.44 11.12
C LYS A 278 29.44 -17.35 9.98
N SER A 279 29.51 -18.67 10.18
CA SER A 279 29.11 -19.67 9.18
C SER A 279 27.58 -19.83 9.11
N ALA A 280 26.84 -19.52 10.18
CA ALA A 280 25.40 -19.62 10.31
C ALA A 280 24.70 -18.26 10.16
N SER A 281 25.46 -17.18 10.15
CA SER A 281 24.94 -15.80 10.05
C SER A 281 24.95 -15.31 8.61
N SER A 282 24.01 -14.43 8.27
CA SER A 282 23.89 -13.85 6.93
C SER A 282 23.79 -12.33 6.99
N PHE A 283 24.31 -11.71 5.93
CA PHE A 283 24.20 -10.27 5.67
C PHE A 283 23.49 -10.07 4.35
N ARG A 284 22.57 -9.13 4.29
CA ARG A 284 21.81 -8.82 3.08
C ARG A 284 21.64 -7.33 2.97
N SER A 285 21.86 -6.80 1.79
CA SER A 285 21.45 -5.45 1.41
C SER A 285 20.53 -5.50 0.20
N ASP A 286 19.65 -4.52 0.09
CA ASP A 286 18.73 -4.34 -1.02
C ASP A 286 18.62 -2.86 -1.35
N ASP A 287 18.87 -2.51 -2.61
CA ASP A 287 18.84 -1.15 -3.11
C ASP A 287 17.90 -1.07 -4.32
N SER A 288 17.07 -0.04 -4.34
CA SER A 288 16.26 0.25 -5.52
C SER A 288 16.20 1.75 -5.80
N HIS A 289 16.22 2.09 -7.09
CA HIS A 289 16.18 3.45 -7.59
C HIS A 289 15.24 3.54 -8.79
N GLN A 290 14.33 4.50 -8.78
CA GLN A 290 13.36 4.75 -9.83
C GLN A 290 13.26 6.23 -10.09
N THR A 291 13.19 6.61 -11.36
CA THR A 291 12.90 7.98 -11.77
C THR A 291 11.75 7.99 -12.76
N ALA A 292 11.01 9.07 -12.78
CA ALA A 292 10.05 9.36 -13.83
C ALA A 292 9.89 10.84 -14.04
N ASP A 293 9.51 11.20 -15.25
CA ASP A 293 9.15 12.55 -15.63
C ASP A 293 7.92 12.57 -16.53
N GLY A 294 7.30 13.73 -16.64
CA GLY A 294 6.12 13.92 -17.46
C GLY A 294 5.93 15.37 -17.85
N LEU A 295 5.47 15.56 -19.07
CA LEU A 295 5.04 16.85 -19.58
C LEU A 295 3.59 16.74 -20.02
N MET A 296 2.73 17.68 -19.61
CA MET A 296 1.32 17.71 -19.95
C MET A 296 0.93 19.09 -20.49
N GLY A 297 0.19 19.08 -21.59
CA GLY A 297 -0.52 20.24 -22.10
C GLY A 297 -2.03 19.99 -22.04
N ARG A 298 -2.83 20.99 -21.61
CA ARG A 298 -4.29 20.95 -21.59
C ARG A 298 -4.88 22.24 -22.11
N VAL A 299 -5.93 22.13 -22.87
CA VAL A 299 -6.77 23.21 -23.32
C VAL A 299 -8.21 22.93 -22.87
N PHE A 300 -8.81 23.87 -22.19
CA PHE A 300 -10.22 23.87 -21.87
C PHE A 300 -10.88 25.09 -22.51
N TYR A 301 -12.04 24.90 -23.10
CA TYR A 301 -12.85 25.97 -23.72
C TYR A 301 -14.29 25.81 -23.32
N SER A 302 -14.92 26.92 -22.93
CA SER A 302 -16.36 27.03 -22.72
C SER A 302 -16.91 28.20 -23.48
N TYR A 303 -18.05 27.98 -24.16
CA TYR A 303 -18.80 29.02 -24.81
C TYR A 303 -20.13 29.22 -24.11
N ASP A 304 -20.31 30.41 -23.49
CA ASP A 304 -21.53 30.86 -22.84
C ASP A 304 -22.09 29.81 -21.84
N ASP A 305 -21.22 29.05 -21.20
CA ASP A 305 -21.50 27.93 -20.29
C ASP A 305 -22.46 26.87 -20.90
N ARG A 306 -22.59 26.84 -22.21
CA ARG A 306 -23.42 25.89 -22.95
C ARG A 306 -22.64 24.78 -23.59
N TYR A 307 -21.55 25.12 -24.28
CA TYR A 307 -20.69 24.17 -24.98
C TYR A 307 -19.33 24.18 -24.34
N LEU A 308 -18.93 23.02 -23.83
CA LEU A 308 -17.62 22.84 -23.16
C LEU A 308 -16.81 21.78 -23.90
N ALA A 309 -15.55 22.05 -24.09
CA ALA A 309 -14.59 21.11 -24.67
C ALA A 309 -13.30 21.16 -23.90
N ASP A 310 -12.71 20.00 -23.64
CA ASP A 310 -11.36 19.91 -23.13
C ASP A 310 -10.55 18.89 -23.90
N PHE A 311 -9.24 19.13 -23.98
CA PHE A 311 -8.29 18.22 -24.53
C PHE A 311 -7.00 18.29 -23.73
N SER A 312 -6.41 17.15 -23.41
CA SER A 312 -5.09 17.08 -22.80
C SER A 312 -4.25 16.00 -23.45
N LEU A 313 -2.95 16.24 -23.48
CA LEU A 313 -1.93 15.29 -23.90
C LEU A 313 -0.84 15.25 -22.84
N ARG A 314 -0.54 14.08 -22.33
CA ARG A 314 0.58 13.83 -21.43
C ARG A 314 1.60 12.93 -22.09
N ALA A 315 2.86 13.37 -22.12
CA ALA A 315 4.03 12.54 -22.39
C ALA A 315 4.66 12.14 -21.06
N SER A 316 5.00 10.87 -20.89
CA SER A 316 5.64 10.37 -19.65
C SER A 316 6.73 9.38 -19.98
N ALA A 317 7.83 9.49 -19.24
CA ALA A 317 8.94 8.56 -19.23
C ALA A 317 9.15 7.98 -17.82
N SER A 318 9.80 6.82 -17.75
CA SER A 318 10.15 6.18 -16.49
C SER A 318 11.37 5.29 -16.70
N SER A 319 12.28 5.28 -15.74
CA SER A 319 13.44 4.39 -15.73
C SER A 319 13.13 2.90 -15.76
N GLN A 320 11.87 2.53 -15.49
CA GLN A 320 11.41 1.14 -15.51
C GLN A 320 11.13 0.61 -16.92
N PHE A 321 11.01 1.49 -17.92
CA PHE A 321 10.60 1.13 -19.29
C PHE A 321 11.46 1.86 -20.30
N GLY A 322 11.75 1.21 -21.41
CA GLY A 322 12.66 1.73 -22.45
C GLY A 322 12.04 2.76 -23.40
N SER A 323 10.76 3.12 -23.26
CA SER A 323 10.08 4.01 -24.19
C SER A 323 9.18 5.03 -23.51
N ASP A 324 9.08 6.22 -24.10
CA ASP A 324 8.10 7.24 -23.74
C ASP A 324 6.69 6.80 -24.10
N ASN A 325 5.72 7.25 -23.31
CA ASN A 325 4.33 6.95 -23.53
C ASN A 325 3.49 8.22 -23.58
N TYR A 326 2.52 8.22 -24.50
CA TYR A 326 1.61 9.34 -24.72
C TYR A 326 0.18 8.98 -24.32
N PHE A 327 -0.42 9.85 -23.54
CA PHE A 327 -1.74 9.64 -22.95
C PHE A 327 -2.68 10.81 -23.31
N PRO A 328 -3.38 10.73 -24.46
CA PRO A 328 -4.39 11.70 -24.82
C PRO A 328 -5.67 11.49 -24.01
N SER A 329 -6.33 12.60 -23.66
CA SER A 329 -7.69 12.59 -23.13
C SER A 329 -8.44 13.84 -23.58
N GLY A 330 -9.77 13.77 -23.61
CA GLY A 330 -10.61 14.89 -23.92
C GLY A 330 -12.06 14.62 -23.65
N GLY A 331 -12.83 15.69 -23.61
CA GLY A 331 -14.27 15.62 -23.33
C GLY A 331 -15.02 16.74 -24.01
N LEU A 332 -16.29 16.46 -24.27
CA LEU A 332 -17.25 17.42 -24.75
C LEU A 332 -18.46 17.40 -23.81
N ALA A 333 -19.01 18.59 -23.55
CA ALA A 333 -20.24 18.69 -22.80
C ALA A 333 -21.18 19.76 -23.39
N TRP A 334 -22.45 19.48 -23.32
CA TRP A 334 -23.48 20.37 -23.76
C TRP A 334 -24.53 20.57 -22.66
N THR A 335 -24.56 21.77 -22.10
CA THR A 335 -25.56 22.17 -21.12
C THR A 335 -26.84 22.65 -21.88
N PHE A 336 -27.66 21.70 -22.33
CA PHE A 336 -28.82 21.99 -23.14
C PHE A 336 -29.91 22.74 -22.36
N SER A 337 -29.91 22.68 -21.03
CA SER A 337 -30.80 23.47 -20.19
C SER A 337 -30.58 24.98 -20.31
N ASN A 338 -29.36 25.41 -20.73
CA ASN A 338 -29.04 26.82 -20.95
C ASN A 338 -29.44 27.32 -22.35
N GLU A 339 -29.99 26.44 -23.19
CA GLU A 339 -30.44 26.83 -24.54
C GLU A 339 -31.77 27.53 -24.52
N LYS A 340 -31.96 28.50 -25.48
CA LYS A 340 -33.18 29.30 -25.58
C LYS A 340 -34.42 28.44 -25.78
N PHE A 341 -34.33 27.36 -26.56
CA PHE A 341 -35.45 26.46 -26.81
C PHE A 341 -35.88 25.69 -25.57
N PHE A 342 -34.98 25.52 -24.60
CA PHE A 342 -35.23 24.77 -23.35
C PHE A 342 -35.77 25.64 -22.23
N GLN A 343 -35.66 26.95 -22.32
CA GLN A 343 -36.12 27.92 -21.30
C GLN A 343 -37.55 27.68 -20.80
N PRO A 344 -38.52 27.35 -21.65
CA PRO A 344 -39.90 27.09 -21.19
C PRO A 344 -40.01 25.86 -20.27
N TYR A 345 -39.04 24.95 -20.29
CA TYR A 345 -39.06 23.69 -19.56
C TYR A 345 -38.22 23.73 -18.27
N THR A 346 -37.50 24.81 -18.00
CA THR A 346 -36.59 24.92 -16.84
C THR A 346 -37.30 24.82 -15.49
N HIS A 347 -38.62 25.13 -15.45
CA HIS A 347 -39.43 24.96 -14.24
C HIS A 347 -39.66 23.48 -13.88
N ILE A 348 -39.54 22.55 -14.83
CA ILE A 348 -39.63 21.11 -14.62
C ILE A 348 -38.21 20.53 -14.45
N MET A 349 -37.34 20.75 -15.43
CA MET A 349 -35.96 20.29 -15.47
C MET A 349 -35.04 21.51 -15.44
N SER A 350 -34.54 21.84 -14.25
CA SER A 350 -33.69 22.99 -13.98
C SER A 350 -32.30 22.85 -14.56
N THR A 351 -31.77 21.65 -14.55
CA THR A 351 -30.43 21.31 -15.05
C THR A 351 -30.50 20.14 -16.02
N GLY A 352 -29.89 20.31 -17.19
CA GLY A 352 -29.76 19.27 -18.19
C GLY A 352 -28.42 19.41 -18.94
N LYS A 353 -27.52 18.40 -18.80
CA LYS A 353 -26.20 18.42 -19.42
C LYS A 353 -25.82 17.03 -19.92
N LEU A 354 -25.44 16.96 -21.19
CA LEU A 354 -24.85 15.77 -21.80
C LEU A 354 -23.33 15.87 -21.78
N ARG A 355 -22.67 14.78 -21.44
CA ARG A 355 -21.22 14.70 -21.45
C ARG A 355 -20.73 13.43 -22.17
N VAL A 356 -19.65 13.57 -22.91
CA VAL A 356 -18.91 12.47 -23.46
C VAL A 356 -17.42 12.72 -23.18
N SER A 357 -16.72 11.73 -22.69
CA SER A 357 -15.29 11.83 -22.50
C SER A 357 -14.56 10.58 -22.95
N PHE A 358 -13.32 10.77 -23.36
CA PHE A 358 -12.37 9.76 -23.71
C PHE A 358 -11.07 10.00 -22.94
N GLY A 359 -10.47 8.94 -22.40
CA GLY A 359 -9.18 9.03 -21.75
C GLY A 359 -8.35 7.78 -21.99
N LYS A 360 -7.06 7.99 -22.19
CA LYS A 360 -6.06 6.94 -22.19
C LYS A 360 -5.12 7.18 -21.01
N ASN A 361 -4.99 6.19 -20.13
CA ASN A 361 -4.11 6.22 -18.95
C ASN A 361 -3.09 5.09 -19.02
N GLY A 362 -1.90 5.33 -18.47
CA GLY A 362 -0.86 4.33 -18.33
C GLY A 362 -0.63 3.93 -16.88
N ASN A 363 -0.45 2.64 -16.63
CA ASN A 363 0.03 2.13 -15.36
C ASN A 363 1.49 1.68 -15.53
N ARG A 364 2.38 2.24 -14.71
CA ARG A 364 3.82 1.93 -14.68
C ARG A 364 4.23 1.16 -13.42
N SER A 365 3.28 0.71 -12.63
CA SER A 365 3.57 0.01 -11.37
C SER A 365 4.10 -1.38 -11.66
N LEU A 366 5.37 -1.61 -11.35
CA LEU A 366 6.03 -2.90 -11.38
C LEU A 366 6.37 -3.34 -9.96
N ALA A 367 6.30 -4.64 -9.70
CA ALA A 367 6.73 -5.21 -8.41
C ALA A 367 8.24 -5.02 -8.19
N ASN A 368 9.02 -5.11 -9.27
CA ASN A 368 10.46 -4.84 -9.26
C ASN A 368 10.76 -3.71 -10.27
N PRO A 369 11.45 -2.63 -9.86
CA PRO A 369 11.77 -1.52 -10.76
C PRO A 369 12.68 -1.89 -11.92
N TYR A 370 13.37 -3.00 -11.85
CA TYR A 370 14.31 -3.51 -12.86
C TYR A 370 13.75 -4.69 -13.65
N GLU A 371 12.43 -4.83 -13.74
CA GLU A 371 11.76 -5.99 -14.35
C GLU A 371 12.09 -6.16 -15.84
N ALA A 372 12.31 -5.05 -16.55
CA ALA A 372 12.70 -5.08 -17.97
C ALA A 372 14.16 -5.53 -18.20
N LEU A 373 14.99 -5.53 -17.16
CA LEU A 373 16.42 -5.83 -17.26
C LEU A 373 16.72 -7.26 -16.87
N ALA A 374 17.76 -7.83 -17.50
CA ALA A 374 18.36 -9.07 -17.01
C ALA A 374 18.91 -8.86 -15.61
N ASN A 375 18.83 -9.86 -14.75
CA ASN A 375 19.52 -9.83 -13.48
C ASN A 375 20.51 -11.00 -13.35
N LEU A 376 21.58 -10.74 -12.62
CA LEU A 376 22.54 -11.75 -12.21
C LEU A 376 22.33 -12.07 -10.72
N TYR A 377 22.10 -13.33 -10.43
CA TYR A 377 21.88 -13.79 -9.07
C TYR A 377 23.07 -14.65 -8.62
N PRO A 378 23.65 -14.37 -7.43
CA PRO A 378 24.63 -15.28 -6.87
C PRO A 378 23.93 -16.58 -6.52
N GLY A 379 24.36 -17.68 -7.09
CA GLY A 379 23.69 -18.99 -7.10
C GLY A 379 23.24 -19.56 -5.76
N GLY A 380 22.45 -18.81 -4.98
CA GLY A 380 21.69 -19.20 -3.80
C GLY A 380 22.48 -19.93 -2.71
N GLY A 381 23.75 -19.61 -2.51
CA GLY A 381 24.64 -20.35 -1.61
C GLY A 381 25.12 -21.70 -2.16
N LYS A 382 24.64 -22.08 -3.35
CA LYS A 382 25.17 -23.25 -4.06
C LYS A 382 26.50 -22.89 -4.69
N MET A 383 27.44 -23.81 -4.61
CA MET A 383 28.73 -23.69 -5.28
C MET A 383 28.73 -24.64 -6.49
N GLN A 384 29.22 -24.17 -7.63
CA GLN A 384 29.61 -25.07 -8.69
C GLN A 384 30.98 -25.61 -8.41
N GLY A 385 31.14 -26.92 -8.59
CA GLY A 385 32.41 -27.57 -8.39
C GLY A 385 32.87 -28.26 -9.67
N TYR A 386 34.18 -28.36 -9.81
CA TYR A 386 34.79 -29.24 -10.79
C TYR A 386 35.94 -30.01 -10.10
N ILE A 387 36.22 -31.17 -10.61
CA ILE A 387 37.34 -31.99 -10.16
C ILE A 387 38.58 -31.46 -10.85
N THR A 388 39.59 -31.09 -10.06
CA THR A 388 40.89 -30.66 -10.55
C THR A 388 41.68 -31.81 -11.16
N SER A 389 42.76 -31.54 -11.88
CA SER A 389 43.66 -32.58 -12.40
C SER A 389 44.31 -33.43 -11.31
N SER A 390 44.37 -32.94 -10.07
CA SER A 390 44.83 -33.66 -8.89
C SER A 390 43.73 -34.53 -8.25
N GLY A 391 42.49 -34.49 -8.71
CA GLY A 391 41.38 -35.23 -8.16
C GLY A 391 40.61 -34.49 -7.04
N ASP A 392 41.02 -33.29 -6.70
CA ASP A 392 40.38 -32.50 -5.64
C ASP A 392 39.13 -31.79 -6.16
N LEU A 393 38.09 -31.71 -5.32
CA LEU A 393 36.90 -30.93 -5.62
C LEU A 393 37.14 -29.42 -5.36
N TYR A 394 37.17 -28.62 -6.43
CA TYR A 394 37.24 -27.19 -6.31
C TYR A 394 35.82 -26.57 -6.40
N LEU A 395 35.43 -25.87 -5.34
CA LEU A 395 34.11 -25.20 -5.25
C LEU A 395 34.27 -23.72 -5.49
N MET A 396 33.51 -23.18 -6.41
CA MET A 396 33.50 -21.73 -6.72
C MET A 396 32.11 -21.14 -6.59
N ARG A 397 32.05 -19.89 -6.16
CA ARG A 397 30.84 -19.07 -6.24
C ARG A 397 30.65 -18.65 -7.69
N TYR A 398 29.42 -18.64 -8.15
CA TYR A 398 29.08 -18.24 -9.50
C TYR A 398 27.89 -17.30 -9.55
N LEU A 399 27.80 -16.52 -10.61
CA LEU A 399 26.62 -15.73 -10.95
C LEU A 399 25.86 -16.44 -12.07
N MET A 400 24.55 -16.46 -11.95
CA MET A 400 23.67 -16.99 -13.00
C MET A 400 22.64 -15.94 -13.38
N ALA A 401 22.26 -15.91 -14.65
CA ALA A 401 21.12 -15.13 -15.09
C ALA A 401 19.85 -15.79 -14.55
N GLN A 402 19.10 -15.04 -13.75
CA GLN A 402 17.85 -15.52 -13.16
C GLN A 402 16.64 -15.05 -13.94
N ARG A 403 16.72 -13.89 -14.55
CA ARG A 403 15.64 -13.27 -15.31
C ARG A 403 16.11 -12.91 -16.70
N MET A 404 15.30 -13.27 -17.69
CA MET A 404 15.47 -12.86 -19.07
C MET A 404 15.08 -11.38 -19.21
N GLU A 405 15.91 -10.60 -19.92
CA GLU A 405 15.57 -9.21 -20.23
C GLU A 405 14.41 -9.10 -21.21
N ASN A 406 13.63 -8.03 -21.06
CA ASN A 406 12.62 -7.63 -22.04
C ASN A 406 12.67 -6.10 -22.25
N PRO A 407 13.56 -5.60 -23.12
CA PRO A 407 13.66 -4.17 -23.41
C PRO A 407 12.39 -3.62 -24.10
N GLY A 408 11.54 -4.51 -24.64
CA GLY A 408 10.25 -4.16 -25.23
C GLY A 408 9.11 -4.02 -24.24
N LEU A 409 9.35 -4.18 -22.93
CA LEU A 409 8.32 -4.05 -21.91
C LEU A 409 7.76 -2.62 -21.90
N GLN A 410 6.43 -2.50 -21.94
CA GLN A 410 5.69 -1.24 -22.02
C GLN A 410 4.73 -1.10 -20.84
N TRP A 411 4.23 0.13 -20.65
CA TRP A 411 3.16 0.43 -19.70
C TRP A 411 1.88 -0.32 -20.06
N GLU A 412 1.16 -0.78 -19.05
CA GLU A 412 -0.24 -1.17 -19.23
C GLU A 412 -1.05 0.06 -19.61
N LYS A 413 -1.96 -0.07 -20.56
CA LYS A 413 -2.74 1.05 -21.12
C LYS A 413 -4.22 0.82 -20.91
N THR A 414 -4.85 1.72 -20.16
CA THR A 414 -6.30 1.71 -19.98
C THR A 414 -6.92 2.80 -20.82
N GLN A 415 -7.82 2.41 -21.70
CA GLN A 415 -8.66 3.29 -22.54
C GLN A 415 -10.08 3.31 -21.97
N SER A 416 -10.61 4.51 -21.72
CA SER A 416 -11.96 4.66 -21.19
C SER A 416 -12.80 5.61 -22.04
N TRP A 417 -14.04 5.22 -22.24
CA TRP A 417 -15.12 6.05 -22.77
C TRP A 417 -16.18 6.21 -21.69
N ASN A 418 -16.71 7.41 -21.57
CA ASN A 418 -17.75 7.73 -20.61
C ASN A 418 -18.81 8.59 -21.28
N PHE A 419 -20.07 8.22 -21.10
CA PHE A 419 -21.24 8.93 -21.60
C PHE A 419 -22.15 9.22 -20.42
N ALA A 420 -22.48 10.49 -20.17
CA ALA A 420 -23.23 10.84 -19.00
C ALA A 420 -24.33 11.88 -19.32
N LEU A 421 -25.44 11.77 -18.59
CA LEU A 421 -26.52 12.75 -18.51
C LEU A 421 -26.63 13.25 -17.08
N ASP A 422 -26.30 14.50 -16.84
CA ASP A 422 -26.58 15.19 -15.58
C ASP A 422 -27.95 15.85 -15.67
N PHE A 423 -28.76 15.67 -14.66
CA PHE A 423 -30.13 16.22 -14.62
C PHE A 423 -30.48 16.83 -13.27
N GLY A 424 -31.30 17.86 -13.30
CA GLY A 424 -31.90 18.44 -12.12
C GLY A 424 -33.38 18.75 -12.38
N PHE A 425 -34.26 18.38 -11.47
CA PHE A 425 -35.68 18.61 -11.55
C PHE A 425 -36.17 19.43 -10.36
N LEU A 426 -37.28 20.19 -10.56
CA LEU A 426 -37.98 20.94 -9.53
C LEU A 426 -37.07 21.93 -8.79
N ASN A 427 -36.34 22.77 -9.54
CA ASN A 427 -35.33 23.71 -9.03
C ASN A 427 -34.25 22.98 -8.23
N ASP A 428 -33.68 21.90 -8.82
CA ASP A 428 -32.60 21.04 -8.27
C ASP A 428 -32.95 20.35 -6.95
N ARG A 429 -34.24 20.20 -6.62
CA ARG A 429 -34.67 19.35 -5.49
C ARG A 429 -34.40 17.87 -5.75
N ILE A 430 -34.36 17.47 -7.00
CA ILE A 430 -33.97 16.14 -7.44
C ILE A 430 -32.84 16.34 -8.45
N THR A 431 -31.63 15.94 -8.09
CA THR A 431 -30.47 15.97 -8.98
C THR A 431 -29.88 14.59 -9.14
N GLY A 432 -29.29 14.32 -10.28
CA GLY A 432 -28.64 13.03 -10.48
C GLY A 432 -27.81 13.00 -11.75
N THR A 433 -27.10 11.87 -11.85
CA THR A 433 -26.29 11.54 -13.02
C THR A 433 -26.61 10.11 -13.43
N LEU A 434 -26.83 9.92 -14.73
CA LEU A 434 -26.87 8.62 -15.38
C LEU A 434 -25.62 8.50 -16.24
N GLU A 435 -24.81 7.49 -15.97
CA GLU A 435 -23.50 7.34 -16.59
C GLU A 435 -23.30 5.93 -17.13
N TYR A 436 -22.87 5.82 -18.38
CA TYR A 436 -22.41 4.57 -18.97
C TYR A 436 -20.92 4.69 -19.27
N TYR A 437 -20.14 3.74 -18.77
CA TYR A 437 -18.71 3.66 -19.06
C TYR A 437 -18.34 2.37 -19.77
N ARG A 438 -17.30 2.48 -20.57
CA ARG A 438 -16.60 1.34 -21.17
C ARG A 438 -15.10 1.55 -21.01
N MET A 439 -14.45 0.61 -20.38
CA MET A 439 -13.02 0.65 -20.09
C MET A 439 -12.34 -0.63 -20.62
N SER A 440 -11.19 -0.47 -21.25
CA SER A 440 -10.39 -1.56 -21.78
C SER A 440 -8.94 -1.35 -21.34
N THR A 441 -8.43 -2.26 -20.51
CA THR A 441 -7.02 -2.31 -20.14
C THR A 441 -6.31 -3.32 -21.03
N LYS A 442 -5.33 -2.85 -21.78
CA LYS A 442 -4.52 -3.62 -22.73
C LYS A 442 -3.06 -3.64 -22.28
N ASP A 443 -2.30 -4.53 -22.92
CA ASP A 443 -0.85 -4.65 -22.67
C ASP A 443 -0.56 -4.94 -21.19
N MET A 444 -1.40 -5.74 -20.52
CA MET A 444 -1.22 -6.09 -19.09
C MET A 444 0.11 -6.81 -18.90
N ILE A 445 0.84 -6.41 -17.87
CA ILE A 445 2.17 -6.96 -17.57
C ILE A 445 2.00 -8.28 -16.81
N MET A 446 2.43 -9.36 -17.43
CA MET A 446 2.26 -10.72 -16.92
C MET A 446 3.49 -11.57 -17.18
N GLY A 447 3.71 -12.57 -16.32
CA GLY A 447 4.72 -13.61 -16.56
C GLY A 447 4.26 -14.63 -17.60
N GLN A 448 4.96 -14.71 -18.72
CA GLN A 448 4.77 -15.76 -19.73
C GLN A 448 5.76 -16.90 -19.48
N ARG A 449 5.25 -18.11 -19.31
CA ARG A 449 6.11 -19.29 -19.21
C ARG A 449 6.85 -19.55 -20.52
N LEU A 450 8.11 -19.92 -20.40
CA LEU A 450 8.97 -20.23 -21.52
C LEU A 450 9.25 -21.75 -21.62
N PRO A 451 9.53 -22.27 -22.81
CA PRO A 451 10.02 -23.63 -22.98
C PRO A 451 11.37 -23.81 -22.26
N ASN A 452 11.57 -24.98 -21.66
CA ASN A 452 12.77 -25.28 -20.85
C ASN A 452 14.11 -25.13 -21.60
N PHE A 453 14.12 -25.25 -22.92
CA PHE A 453 15.34 -25.09 -23.72
C PHE A 453 15.87 -23.65 -23.76
N THR A 454 15.06 -22.64 -23.34
CA THR A 454 15.51 -21.26 -23.27
C THR A 454 16.44 -21.00 -22.06
N GLY A 455 16.45 -21.91 -21.10
CA GLY A 455 17.19 -21.75 -19.84
C GLY A 455 16.51 -20.84 -18.82
N PHE A 456 15.31 -20.33 -19.12
CA PHE A 456 14.52 -19.48 -18.25
C PHE A 456 13.12 -20.07 -18.05
N GLU A 457 12.57 -19.93 -16.85
CA GLU A 457 11.22 -20.41 -16.54
C GLU A 457 10.13 -19.51 -17.13
N SER A 458 10.35 -18.21 -17.10
CA SER A 458 9.40 -17.21 -17.58
C SER A 458 10.06 -15.91 -18.03
N ILE A 459 9.33 -15.12 -18.80
CA ILE A 459 9.65 -13.75 -19.15
C ILE A 459 8.46 -12.85 -18.78
N THR A 460 8.76 -11.66 -18.21
CA THR A 460 7.74 -10.63 -17.98
C THR A 460 7.48 -9.88 -19.28
N THR A 461 6.24 -9.86 -19.74
CA THR A 461 5.87 -9.24 -21.02
C THR A 461 4.45 -8.69 -20.99
N ASN A 462 4.11 -7.89 -21.99
CA ASN A 462 2.78 -7.31 -22.14
C ASN A 462 1.85 -8.31 -22.82
N LEU A 463 0.97 -8.94 -22.04
CA LEU A 463 0.00 -9.94 -22.49
C LEU A 463 -1.37 -9.65 -21.84
N GLY A 464 -2.41 -9.96 -22.60
CA GLY A 464 -3.75 -9.93 -22.05
C GLY A 464 -4.44 -8.56 -22.14
N GLN A 465 -5.75 -8.66 -22.00
CA GLN A 465 -6.68 -7.56 -22.04
C GLN A 465 -7.83 -7.84 -21.08
N VAL A 466 -8.30 -6.80 -20.41
CA VAL A 466 -9.52 -6.84 -19.57
C VAL A 466 -10.45 -5.73 -20.03
N ASP A 467 -11.67 -6.08 -20.38
CA ASP A 467 -12.73 -5.14 -20.72
C ASP A 467 -13.72 -5.07 -19.56
N ASN A 468 -14.11 -3.85 -19.21
CA ASN A 468 -15.08 -3.56 -18.16
C ASN A 468 -16.05 -2.49 -18.63
N ASN A 469 -17.34 -2.69 -18.42
CA ASN A 469 -18.37 -1.71 -18.73
C ASN A 469 -19.49 -1.77 -17.71
N GLY A 470 -20.13 -0.64 -17.47
CA GLY A 470 -21.19 -0.55 -16.49
C GLY A 470 -22.08 0.67 -16.68
N LEU A 471 -23.23 0.63 -16.01
CA LEU A 471 -24.15 1.71 -15.86
C LEU A 471 -24.16 2.16 -14.40
N GLU A 472 -23.97 3.44 -14.17
CA GLU A 472 -23.99 4.05 -12.83
C GLU A 472 -25.11 5.08 -12.75
N ILE A 473 -25.83 5.08 -11.63
CA ILE A 473 -26.89 6.02 -11.36
C ILE A 473 -26.65 6.64 -10.00
N ALA A 474 -26.48 7.94 -9.96
CA ALA A 474 -26.44 8.72 -8.72
C ALA A 474 -27.70 9.59 -8.65
N LEU A 475 -28.39 9.59 -7.51
CA LEU A 475 -29.57 10.38 -7.27
C LEU A 475 -29.46 11.07 -5.92
N ASN A 476 -29.68 12.37 -5.90
CA ASN A 476 -29.79 13.16 -4.68
C ASN A 476 -31.14 13.83 -4.64
N THR A 477 -31.82 13.75 -3.51
CA THR A 477 -33.14 14.35 -3.36
C THR A 477 -33.21 15.22 -2.10
N LEU A 478 -33.76 16.42 -2.23
CA LEU A 478 -34.11 17.30 -1.13
C LEU A 478 -35.58 17.10 -0.79
N ASN A 479 -35.87 16.17 0.12
CA ASN A 479 -37.23 15.73 0.41
C ASN A 479 -38.03 16.78 1.19
N ILE A 480 -37.41 17.32 2.24
CA ILE A 480 -38.02 18.38 3.05
C ILE A 480 -36.98 19.47 3.23
N ASP A 481 -37.36 20.70 3.02
CA ASP A 481 -36.53 21.88 3.26
C ASP A 481 -37.41 23.00 3.83
N ASN A 482 -37.29 23.17 5.13
CA ASN A 482 -37.96 24.27 5.83
C ASN A 482 -37.05 24.82 6.94
N LYS A 483 -37.46 25.92 7.57
CA LYS A 483 -36.63 26.62 8.58
C LYS A 483 -36.19 25.75 9.76
N ASN A 484 -36.92 24.70 10.10
CA ASN A 484 -36.70 23.89 11.28
C ASN A 484 -36.21 22.47 11.00
N PHE A 485 -36.35 22.00 9.76
CA PHE A 485 -36.00 20.62 9.40
C PHE A 485 -35.62 20.54 7.92
N GLN A 486 -34.49 19.91 7.67
CA GLN A 486 -34.03 19.58 6.33
C GLN A 486 -33.75 18.07 6.24
N TRP A 487 -34.28 17.44 5.20
CA TRP A 487 -34.05 16.03 4.90
C TRP A 487 -33.67 15.86 3.43
N SER A 488 -32.48 15.32 3.20
CA SER A 488 -31.94 14.92 1.90
C SER A 488 -31.59 13.44 1.89
N THR A 489 -31.66 12.86 0.73
CA THR A 489 -31.31 11.43 0.52
C THR A 489 -30.39 11.34 -0.70
#